data_c6d6f11692965b78d2bcef73959aa8f1
#
_entry.id   c6d6f11692965b78d2bcef73959aa8f1
#
_cell.length_a   1.000
_cell.length_b   1.000
_cell.length_c   1.000
_cell.angle_alpha   90.00
_cell.angle_beta   90.00
_cell.angle_gamma   90.00
#
_symmetry.space_group_name_H-M   'P 1'
#
loop_
_entity.id
_entity.type
_entity.pdbx_description
1 polymer ?
#
loop_
_entity_poly.entity_id
_entity_poly.type
_entity_poly.pdbx_seq_one_letter_code
_entity_poly.pdbx_strand_id
1 'polypeptide(L)'
;MSGTVIRAGEPHTIRTRGITLLRSGHREIRRLKRANHTPSIHGNKVWNSSFLIMDHLTRRKVSADEHMMDIGCGWGPLSIFAAKRFGCRVTAVDADPDVFPYLDLHAQINKVQINQQQDSFEKLTQKRLAEVDIIAGADICFWDELTPVLFNLILRGLRIGVKQVIIADPGRSPFYALAEKCENAGMDAR
;
A
#
# COMPACT_ATOMS: atom_id res chain seq x y z
N MET A 1 21.05 -14.89 -9.07
CA MET A 1 19.64 -15.26 -9.34
C MET A 1 19.18 -14.50 -10.58
N SER A 2 18.71 -15.20 -11.61
CA SER A 2 18.24 -14.56 -12.87
C SER A 2 16.98 -13.77 -12.57
N GLY A 3 17.05 -12.45 -12.68
CA GLY A 3 15.88 -11.57 -12.44
C GLY A 3 14.77 -11.86 -13.45
N THR A 4 13.53 -11.84 -13.00
CA THR A 4 12.34 -12.00 -13.86
C THR A 4 12.29 -10.85 -14.86
N VAL A 5 12.51 -11.14 -16.14
CA VAL A 5 12.44 -10.14 -17.22
C VAL A 5 11.05 -10.19 -17.85
N ILE A 6 10.34 -9.06 -17.79
CA ILE A 6 9.02 -8.90 -18.41
C ILE A 6 9.17 -8.19 -19.77
N ARG A 7 8.78 -8.89 -20.85
CA ARG A 7 8.88 -8.38 -22.22
C ARG A 7 7.80 -7.31 -22.50
N ALA A 8 8.09 -6.42 -23.45
CA ALA A 8 7.08 -5.50 -23.95
C ALA A 8 5.90 -6.28 -24.56
N GLY A 9 4.66 -5.90 -24.25
CA GLY A 9 3.44 -6.59 -24.74
C GLY A 9 3.14 -7.93 -24.09
N GLU A 10 3.86 -8.35 -23.06
CA GLU A 10 3.57 -9.61 -22.36
C GLU A 10 2.15 -9.60 -21.78
N PRO A 11 1.33 -10.65 -22.03
CA PRO A 11 -0.05 -10.72 -21.56
C PRO A 11 -0.16 -10.60 -20.03
N HIS A 12 -1.29 -10.09 -19.55
CA HIS A 12 -1.55 -9.90 -18.12
C HIS A 12 -0.56 -8.98 -17.39
N THR A 13 0.03 -8.03 -18.12
CA THR A 13 0.93 -7.00 -17.59
C THR A 13 0.24 -5.64 -17.60
N ILE A 14 0.43 -4.86 -16.54
CA ILE A 14 0.03 -3.46 -16.43
C ILE A 14 1.31 -2.60 -16.44
N ARG A 15 1.41 -1.68 -17.38
CA ARG A 15 2.47 -0.67 -17.42
C ARG A 15 1.82 0.70 -17.22
N THR A 16 2.09 1.31 -16.10
CA THR A 16 1.46 2.58 -15.74
C THR A 16 2.36 3.38 -14.80
N ARG A 17 2.34 4.69 -14.88
CA ARG A 17 3.06 5.62 -13.97
C ARG A 17 4.53 5.26 -13.75
N GLY A 18 5.19 4.69 -14.78
CA GLY A 18 6.59 4.28 -14.72
C GLY A 18 6.86 2.93 -14.00
N ILE A 19 5.82 2.22 -13.56
CA ILE A 19 5.93 0.89 -12.95
C ILE A 19 5.33 -0.21 -13.81
N THR A 20 5.78 -1.43 -13.59
CA THR A 20 5.26 -2.65 -14.22
C THR A 20 4.67 -3.55 -13.16
N LEU A 21 3.40 -3.92 -13.33
CA LEU A 21 2.67 -4.81 -12.43
C LEU A 21 2.11 -6.00 -13.22
N LEU A 22 1.88 -7.12 -12.55
CA LEU A 22 1.32 -8.32 -13.12
C LEU A 22 -0.12 -8.53 -12.65
N ARG A 23 -1.00 -8.92 -13.55
CA ARG A 23 -2.37 -9.33 -13.22
C ARG A 23 -2.39 -10.78 -12.75
N SER A 24 -3.47 -11.18 -12.08
CA SER A 24 -3.66 -12.54 -11.55
C SER A 24 -3.53 -13.65 -12.59
N GLY A 25 -3.76 -13.37 -13.87
CA GLY A 25 -3.58 -14.30 -14.99
C GLY A 25 -2.13 -14.48 -15.47
N HIS A 26 -1.17 -13.71 -14.97
CA HIS A 26 0.23 -13.84 -15.40
C HIS A 26 0.87 -15.14 -14.90
N ARG A 27 1.76 -15.74 -15.71
CA ARG A 27 2.41 -17.03 -15.40
C ARG A 27 3.14 -17.02 -14.05
N GLU A 28 3.86 -15.95 -13.73
CA GLU A 28 4.59 -15.84 -12.46
C GLU A 28 3.65 -15.73 -11.25
N ILE A 29 2.55 -15.00 -11.39
CA ILE A 29 1.50 -14.94 -10.36
C ILE A 29 0.87 -16.33 -10.14
N ARG A 30 0.57 -17.05 -11.23
CA ARG A 30 0.05 -18.43 -11.13
C ARG A 30 1.08 -19.38 -10.51
N ARG A 31 2.39 -19.15 -10.71
CA ARG A 31 3.45 -19.91 -10.07
C ARG A 31 3.44 -19.72 -8.55
N LEU A 32 3.35 -18.48 -8.08
CA LEU A 32 3.25 -18.18 -6.64
C LEU A 32 2.01 -18.82 -6.02
N LYS A 33 0.85 -18.74 -6.67
CA LYS A 33 -0.39 -19.41 -6.20
C LYS A 33 -0.22 -20.93 -6.07
N ARG A 34 0.45 -21.57 -7.04
CA ARG A 34 0.73 -23.02 -6.99
C ARG A 34 1.74 -23.40 -5.92
N ALA A 35 2.57 -22.47 -5.48
CA ALA A 35 3.49 -22.61 -4.34
C ALA A 35 2.82 -22.35 -2.98
N ASN A 36 1.48 -22.40 -2.92
CA ASN A 36 0.62 -22.19 -1.75
C ASN A 36 0.66 -20.78 -1.14
N HIS A 37 1.15 -19.76 -1.88
CA HIS A 37 0.97 -18.38 -1.47
C HIS A 37 -0.43 -17.92 -1.89
N THR A 38 -1.39 -18.09 -0.98
CA THR A 38 -2.80 -17.76 -1.24
C THR A 38 -3.29 -16.78 -0.19
N PRO A 39 -3.18 -15.45 -0.48
CA PRO A 39 -3.63 -14.44 0.46
C PRO A 39 -5.09 -14.65 0.89
N SER A 40 -5.32 -14.61 2.19
CA SER A 40 -6.62 -14.87 2.80
C SER A 40 -7.47 -13.61 2.97
N ILE A 41 -6.84 -12.43 3.04
CA ILE A 41 -7.48 -11.14 3.31
C ILE A 41 -7.36 -10.23 2.06
N HIS A 42 -8.23 -10.43 1.05
CA HIS A 42 -8.32 -9.57 -0.14
C HIS A 42 -7.02 -9.24 -0.89
N GLY A 43 -5.86 -9.76 -0.47
CA GLY A 43 -4.54 -9.56 -1.08
C GLY A 43 -4.32 -10.35 -2.38
N ASN A 44 -5.35 -10.55 -3.21
CA ASN A 44 -5.35 -11.49 -4.34
C ASN A 44 -5.18 -10.85 -5.73
N LYS A 45 -5.08 -9.52 -5.79
CA LYS A 45 -4.95 -8.74 -7.04
C LYS A 45 -4.39 -7.35 -6.79
N VAL A 46 -4.08 -6.62 -7.87
CA VAL A 46 -3.84 -5.17 -7.82
C VAL A 46 -5.18 -4.45 -7.72
N TRP A 47 -5.33 -3.56 -6.75
CA TRP A 47 -6.53 -2.77 -6.51
C TRP A 47 -6.39 -1.35 -7.07
N ASN A 48 -7.48 -0.78 -7.58
CA ASN A 48 -7.43 0.47 -8.36
C ASN A 48 -7.22 1.73 -7.52
N SER A 49 -7.65 1.75 -6.26
CA SER A 49 -7.50 2.94 -5.41
C SER A 49 -6.03 3.32 -5.19
N SER A 50 -5.10 2.37 -5.34
CA SER A 50 -3.66 2.66 -5.33
C SER A 50 -3.27 3.71 -6.38
N PHE A 51 -3.92 3.69 -7.55
CA PHE A 51 -3.61 4.64 -8.63
C PHE A 51 -4.06 6.06 -8.32
N LEU A 52 -5.13 6.24 -7.53
CA LEU A 52 -5.57 7.56 -7.05
C LEU A 52 -4.52 8.16 -6.10
N ILE A 53 -4.00 7.35 -5.17
CA ILE A 53 -2.94 7.79 -4.26
C ILE A 53 -1.66 8.13 -5.04
N MET A 54 -1.27 7.33 -6.03
CA MET A 54 -0.11 7.62 -6.87
C MET A 54 -0.23 8.97 -7.58
N ASP A 55 -1.41 9.30 -8.12
CA ASP A 55 -1.67 10.58 -8.78
C ASP A 55 -1.64 11.75 -7.78
N HIS A 56 -2.17 11.56 -6.58
CA HIS A 56 -2.08 12.55 -5.51
C HIS A 56 -0.62 12.80 -5.09
N LEU A 57 0.15 11.75 -4.83
CA LEU A 57 1.56 11.84 -4.44
C LEU A 57 2.43 12.51 -5.52
N THR A 58 2.11 12.29 -6.80
CA THR A 58 2.81 12.96 -7.91
C THR A 58 2.63 14.46 -7.85
N ARG A 59 1.43 14.95 -7.52
CA ARG A 59 1.14 16.38 -7.36
C ARG A 59 1.77 16.97 -6.10
N ARG A 60 1.76 16.20 -5.01
CA ARG A 60 2.36 16.60 -3.72
C ARG A 60 3.90 16.73 -3.79
N LYS A 61 4.57 15.97 -4.66
CA LYS A 61 6.04 15.91 -4.77
C LYS A 61 6.70 15.40 -3.47
N VAL A 62 6.58 14.12 -3.23
CA VAL A 62 7.25 13.44 -2.09
C VAL A 62 8.77 13.62 -2.19
N SER A 63 9.43 13.95 -1.07
CA SER A 63 10.89 14.05 -0.98
C SER A 63 11.53 12.66 -0.85
N ALA A 64 12.76 12.52 -1.35
CA ALA A 64 13.54 11.30 -1.18
C ALA A 64 13.90 11.01 0.30
N ASP A 65 13.93 12.04 1.14
CA ASP A 65 14.20 11.93 2.58
C ASP A 65 12.98 11.48 3.40
N GLU A 66 11.77 11.53 2.81
CA GLU A 66 10.55 11.11 3.49
C GLU A 66 10.45 9.59 3.62
N HIS A 67 9.82 9.15 4.68
CA HIS A 67 9.47 7.76 4.91
C HIS A 67 7.96 7.55 4.75
N MET A 68 7.57 6.76 3.77
CA MET A 68 6.18 6.37 3.54
C MET A 68 5.91 4.97 4.09
N MET A 69 4.82 4.82 4.83
CA MET A 69 4.27 3.52 5.24
C MET A 69 3.00 3.23 4.43
N ASP A 70 3.03 2.14 3.67
CA ASP A 70 1.90 1.63 2.87
C ASP A 70 1.19 0.55 3.67
N ILE A 71 0.02 0.86 4.23
CA ILE A 71 -0.74 -0.02 5.13
C ILE A 71 -1.81 -0.81 4.36
N GLY A 72 -1.85 -2.13 4.57
CA GLY A 72 -2.63 -3.03 3.74
C GLY A 72 -2.07 -3.09 2.31
N CYS A 73 -0.76 -3.24 2.20
CA CYS A 73 -0.04 -3.05 0.94
C CYS A 73 -0.39 -4.06 -0.17
N GLY A 74 -0.91 -5.24 0.18
CA GLY A 74 -1.19 -6.31 -0.77
C GLY A 74 0.02 -6.64 -1.65
N TRP A 75 -0.14 -6.59 -2.97
CA TRP A 75 0.96 -6.83 -3.92
C TRP A 75 1.90 -5.61 -4.11
N GLY A 76 1.76 -4.56 -3.31
CA GLY A 76 2.65 -3.42 -3.21
C GLY A 76 2.68 -2.45 -4.38
N PRO A 77 1.60 -2.24 -5.14
CA PRO A 77 1.64 -1.31 -6.28
C PRO A 77 2.03 0.11 -5.85
N LEU A 78 1.49 0.58 -4.74
CA LEU A 78 1.76 1.90 -4.19
C LEU A 78 3.18 2.01 -3.63
N SER A 79 3.61 1.02 -2.84
CA SER A 79 4.98 0.92 -2.31
C SER A 79 6.03 1.00 -3.41
N ILE A 80 5.85 0.21 -4.48
CA ILE A 80 6.77 0.14 -5.62
C ILE A 80 6.81 1.48 -6.36
N PHE A 81 5.64 2.09 -6.58
CA PHE A 81 5.56 3.40 -7.22
C PHE A 81 6.31 4.46 -6.42
N ALA A 82 6.07 4.55 -5.10
CA ALA A 82 6.70 5.55 -4.26
C ALA A 82 8.23 5.40 -4.23
N ALA A 83 8.73 4.19 -3.99
CA ALA A 83 10.16 3.91 -4.00
C ALA A 83 10.81 4.23 -5.37
N LYS A 84 10.15 3.85 -6.48
CA LYS A 84 10.69 4.05 -7.82
C LYS A 84 10.64 5.51 -8.28
N ARG A 85 9.54 6.20 -8.00
CA ARG A 85 9.28 7.54 -8.50
C ARG A 85 9.99 8.62 -7.71
N PHE A 86 10.05 8.46 -6.39
CA PHE A 86 10.53 9.47 -5.46
C PHE A 86 11.88 9.10 -4.82
N GLY A 87 12.25 7.83 -4.83
CA GLY A 87 13.46 7.36 -4.15
C GLY A 87 13.33 7.39 -2.62
N CYS A 88 12.13 7.62 -2.09
CA CYS A 88 11.88 7.69 -0.66
C CYS A 88 11.95 6.30 0.01
N ARG A 89 12.17 6.29 1.32
CA ARG A 89 12.09 5.06 2.12
C ARG A 89 10.63 4.60 2.18
N VAL A 90 10.40 3.30 1.92
CA VAL A 90 9.05 2.72 1.96
C VAL A 90 9.03 1.50 2.87
N THR A 91 8.05 1.45 3.78
CA THR A 91 7.69 0.26 4.55
C THR A 91 6.30 -0.20 4.14
N ALA A 92 6.22 -1.37 3.55
CA ALA A 92 4.98 -2.04 3.17
C ALA A 92 4.50 -2.92 4.33
N VAL A 93 3.28 -2.68 4.80
CA VAL A 93 2.69 -3.38 5.94
C VAL A 93 1.45 -4.13 5.49
N ASP A 94 1.36 -5.40 5.86
CA ASP A 94 0.16 -6.21 5.69
C ASP A 94 0.02 -7.23 6.83
N ALA A 95 -1.21 -7.56 7.20
CA ALA A 95 -1.48 -8.58 8.18
C ALA A 95 -1.28 -10.00 7.63
N ASP A 96 -1.46 -10.16 6.32
CA ASP A 96 -1.35 -11.43 5.62
C ASP A 96 0.06 -11.60 5.01
N PRO A 97 0.89 -12.51 5.55
CA PRO A 97 2.24 -12.72 5.04
C PRO A 97 2.28 -13.28 3.62
N ASP A 98 1.20 -13.89 3.14
CA ASP A 98 1.13 -14.48 1.80
C ASP A 98 1.08 -13.43 0.68
N VAL A 99 0.93 -12.14 1.00
CA VAL A 99 1.04 -11.05 0.02
C VAL A 99 2.49 -10.73 -0.33
N PHE A 100 3.45 -10.94 0.59
CA PHE A 100 4.83 -10.51 0.41
C PHE A 100 5.58 -11.19 -0.74
N PRO A 101 5.37 -12.47 -1.06
CA PRO A 101 5.96 -13.06 -2.27
C PRO A 101 5.55 -12.36 -3.57
N TYR A 102 4.33 -11.81 -3.63
CA TYR A 102 3.85 -11.02 -4.77
C TYR A 102 4.49 -9.63 -4.78
N LEU A 103 4.60 -8.99 -3.62
CA LEU A 103 5.32 -7.73 -3.46
C LEU A 103 6.79 -7.89 -3.93
N ASP A 104 7.49 -8.93 -3.47
CA ASP A 104 8.87 -9.23 -3.87
C ASP A 104 9.03 -9.39 -5.37
N LEU A 105 8.13 -10.15 -6.00
CA LEU A 105 8.12 -10.32 -7.45
C LEU A 105 7.99 -8.97 -8.17
N HIS A 106 7.06 -8.14 -7.73
CA HIS A 106 6.85 -6.82 -8.33
C HIS A 106 8.01 -5.84 -8.04
N ALA A 107 8.59 -5.88 -6.83
CA ALA A 107 9.77 -5.08 -6.47
C ALA A 107 10.98 -5.45 -7.34
N GLN A 108 11.24 -6.74 -7.56
CA GLN A 108 12.29 -7.23 -8.46
C GLN A 108 12.07 -6.76 -9.91
N ILE A 109 10.87 -6.89 -10.45
CA ILE A 109 10.53 -6.42 -11.81
C ILE A 109 10.81 -4.92 -11.98
N ASN A 110 10.53 -4.15 -10.94
CA ASN A 110 10.68 -2.69 -10.95
C ASN A 110 12.06 -2.21 -10.46
N LYS A 111 12.93 -3.11 -9.99
CA LYS A 111 14.29 -2.84 -9.48
C LYS A 111 14.27 -1.85 -8.30
N VAL A 112 13.38 -2.05 -7.36
CA VAL A 112 13.27 -1.28 -6.12
C VAL A 112 13.42 -2.19 -4.89
N GLN A 113 13.80 -1.60 -3.76
CA GLN A 113 13.82 -2.25 -2.46
C GLN A 113 12.69 -1.72 -1.60
N ILE A 114 11.95 -2.60 -0.95
CA ILE A 114 10.83 -2.27 -0.07
C ILE A 114 11.06 -2.99 1.26
N ASN A 115 10.98 -2.25 2.36
CA ASN A 115 10.96 -2.85 3.69
C ASN A 115 9.58 -3.47 3.91
N GLN A 116 9.55 -4.72 4.37
CA GLN A 116 8.30 -5.45 4.62
C GLN A 116 8.10 -5.63 6.11
N GLN A 117 6.86 -5.51 6.54
CA GLN A 117 6.48 -5.67 7.94
C GLN A 117 5.13 -6.38 8.02
N GLN A 118 5.12 -7.59 8.62
CA GLN A 118 3.88 -8.28 8.92
C GLN A 118 3.30 -7.73 10.22
N ASP A 119 2.26 -6.92 10.12
CA ASP A 119 1.52 -6.38 11.28
C ASP A 119 0.07 -6.06 10.90
N SER A 120 -0.84 -6.15 11.87
CA SER A 120 -2.18 -5.59 11.74
C SER A 120 -2.18 -4.10 12.11
N PHE A 121 -3.23 -3.37 11.73
CA PHE A 121 -3.34 -1.92 11.98
C PHE A 121 -3.27 -1.57 13.48
N GLU A 122 -3.80 -2.43 14.35
CA GLU A 122 -3.78 -2.25 15.81
C GLU A 122 -2.35 -2.33 16.38
N LYS A 123 -1.49 -3.13 15.77
CA LYS A 123 -0.10 -3.33 16.20
C LYS A 123 0.85 -2.22 15.73
N LEU A 124 0.40 -1.31 14.88
CA LEU A 124 1.16 -0.13 14.48
C LEU A 124 1.17 0.89 15.61
N THR A 125 2.03 0.64 16.59
CA THR A 125 2.22 1.48 17.78
C THR A 125 2.93 2.79 17.44
N GLN A 126 2.94 3.77 18.37
CA GLN A 126 3.70 5.02 18.23
C GLN A 126 5.17 4.77 17.89
N LYS A 127 5.80 3.77 18.53
CA LYS A 127 7.19 3.40 18.25
C LYS A 127 7.39 2.97 16.79
N ARG A 128 6.43 2.25 16.21
CA ARG A 128 6.46 1.80 14.80
C ARG A 128 6.28 2.96 13.82
N LEU A 129 5.57 4.00 14.24
CA LEU A 129 5.22 5.16 13.42
C LEU A 129 6.18 6.35 13.61
N ALA A 130 7.09 6.30 14.59
CA ALA A 130 7.91 7.45 15.02
C ALA A 130 8.79 8.09 13.92
N GLU A 131 9.16 7.30 12.90
CA GLU A 131 9.97 7.78 11.77
C GLU A 131 9.18 7.85 10.46
N VAL A 132 7.84 7.78 10.53
CA VAL A 132 6.98 7.79 9.36
C VAL A 132 6.47 9.20 9.10
N ASP A 133 6.70 9.69 7.88
CA ASP A 133 6.20 10.99 7.43
C ASP A 133 4.81 10.90 6.80
N ILE A 134 4.57 9.82 6.05
CA ILE A 134 3.34 9.62 5.28
C ILE A 134 2.81 8.21 5.57
N ILE A 135 1.55 8.12 5.99
CA ILE A 135 0.80 6.86 6.00
C ILE A 135 -0.12 6.86 4.78
N ALA A 136 -0.08 5.80 3.99
CA ALA A 136 -0.96 5.64 2.84
C ALA A 136 -1.64 4.26 2.88
N GLY A 137 -2.90 4.20 2.48
CA GLY A 137 -3.65 2.94 2.40
C GLY A 137 -4.70 2.97 1.29
N ALA A 138 -4.69 1.96 0.45
CA ALA A 138 -5.58 1.85 -0.69
C ALA A 138 -6.49 0.62 -0.55
N ASP A 139 -7.79 0.80 -0.71
CA ASP A 139 -8.78 -0.28 -0.63
C ASP A 139 -8.74 -1.04 0.70
N ILE A 140 -8.63 -0.34 1.84
CA ILE A 140 -8.52 -0.94 3.18
C ILE A 140 -9.79 -0.80 4.04
N CYS A 141 -10.81 -0.11 3.56
CA CYS A 141 -12.05 0.11 4.29
C CYS A 141 -13.12 -0.95 3.92
N PHE A 142 -12.83 -2.24 4.18
CA PHE A 142 -13.74 -3.33 3.77
C PHE A 142 -14.90 -3.57 4.72
N TRP A 143 -14.71 -3.38 6.03
CA TRP A 143 -15.66 -3.75 7.08
C TRP A 143 -15.82 -2.63 8.10
N ASP A 144 -16.99 -2.51 8.68
CA ASP A 144 -17.32 -1.47 9.68
C ASP A 144 -16.42 -1.57 10.92
N GLU A 145 -16.00 -2.77 11.31
CA GLU A 145 -15.11 -3.03 12.44
C GLU A 145 -13.73 -2.39 12.24
N LEU A 146 -13.30 -2.15 10.99
CA LEU A 146 -12.04 -1.48 10.71
C LEU A 146 -12.11 0.04 10.91
N THR A 147 -13.29 0.65 10.86
CA THR A 147 -13.44 2.10 11.03
C THR A 147 -12.82 2.61 12.34
N PRO A 148 -13.14 2.08 13.55
CA PRO A 148 -12.48 2.53 14.79
C PRO A 148 -10.98 2.19 14.82
N VAL A 149 -10.56 1.10 14.22
CA VAL A 149 -9.16 0.67 14.16
C VAL A 149 -8.32 1.66 13.35
N LEU A 150 -8.77 1.97 12.13
CA LEU A 150 -8.12 2.93 11.24
C LEU A 150 -8.14 4.35 11.83
N PHE A 151 -9.25 4.77 12.42
CA PHE A 151 -9.33 6.05 13.11
C PHE A 151 -8.31 6.17 14.24
N ASN A 152 -8.17 5.15 15.08
CA ASN A 152 -7.18 5.13 16.16
C ASN A 152 -5.75 5.11 15.63
N LEU A 153 -5.48 4.45 14.50
CA LEU A 153 -4.19 4.48 13.83
C LEU A 153 -3.86 5.89 13.31
N ILE A 154 -4.80 6.54 12.64
CA ILE A 154 -4.67 7.93 12.16
C ILE A 154 -4.34 8.86 13.34
N LEU A 155 -5.12 8.81 14.41
CA LEU A 155 -4.87 9.61 15.62
C LEU A 155 -3.48 9.37 16.20
N ARG A 156 -3.06 8.10 16.30
CA ARG A 156 -1.70 7.77 16.80
C ARG A 156 -0.62 8.39 15.94
N GLY A 157 -0.74 8.25 14.61
CA GLY A 157 0.23 8.78 13.67
C GLY A 157 0.34 10.30 13.76
N LEU A 158 -0.77 11.01 13.68
CA LEU A 158 -0.79 12.47 13.73
C LEU A 158 -0.24 13.02 15.05
N ARG A 159 -0.55 12.38 16.20
CA ARG A 159 -0.05 12.80 17.52
C ARG A 159 1.47 12.71 17.67
N ILE A 160 2.13 11.87 16.90
CA ILE A 160 3.60 11.70 16.96
C ILE A 160 4.33 12.34 15.79
N GLY A 161 3.63 13.11 14.94
CA GLY A 161 4.24 13.91 13.90
C GLY A 161 4.20 13.33 12.49
N VAL A 162 3.39 12.29 12.22
CA VAL A 162 3.07 11.91 10.84
C VAL A 162 2.47 13.11 10.13
N LYS A 163 3.07 13.53 9.03
CA LYS A 163 2.70 14.77 8.33
C LYS A 163 1.42 14.64 7.52
N GLN A 164 1.14 13.44 7.03
CA GLN A 164 -0.03 13.18 6.18
C GLN A 164 -0.48 11.73 6.27
N VAL A 165 -1.80 11.54 6.29
CA VAL A 165 -2.44 10.24 6.09
C VAL A 165 -3.29 10.30 4.83
N ILE A 166 -3.14 9.34 3.94
CA ILE A 166 -3.84 9.29 2.64
C ILE A 166 -4.55 7.95 2.54
N ILE A 167 -5.87 7.96 2.56
CA ILE A 167 -6.70 6.77 2.34
C ILE A 167 -7.49 6.95 1.05
N ALA A 168 -7.46 5.95 0.18
CA ALA A 168 -8.30 5.92 -1.01
C ALA A 168 -9.11 4.62 -1.05
N ASP A 169 -10.38 4.76 -1.37
CA ASP A 169 -11.34 3.67 -1.44
C ASP A 169 -12.34 3.92 -2.58
N PRO A 170 -12.96 2.90 -3.19
CA PRO A 170 -13.97 3.10 -4.23
C PRO A 170 -15.29 3.69 -3.72
N GLY A 171 -15.40 4.03 -2.44
CA GLY A 171 -16.57 4.64 -1.83
C GLY A 171 -17.44 3.65 -1.05
N ARG A 172 -16.84 2.74 -0.30
CA ARG A 172 -17.56 1.85 0.63
C ARG A 172 -18.07 2.63 1.84
N SER A 173 -19.16 2.16 2.46
CA SER A 173 -19.73 2.79 3.66
C SER A 173 -18.72 3.01 4.79
N PRO A 174 -17.82 2.05 5.14
CA PRO A 174 -16.82 2.25 6.18
C PRO A 174 -15.82 3.37 5.87
N PHE A 175 -15.54 3.64 4.58
CA PHE A 175 -14.67 4.75 4.18
C PHE A 175 -15.30 6.11 4.52
N TYR A 176 -16.60 6.30 4.22
CA TYR A 176 -17.30 7.54 4.56
C TYR A 176 -17.46 7.69 6.07
N ALA A 177 -17.76 6.60 6.79
CA ALA A 177 -17.82 6.61 8.25
C ALA A 177 -16.46 6.98 8.89
N LEU A 178 -15.34 6.54 8.30
CA LEU A 178 -14.00 6.94 8.74
C LEU A 178 -13.74 8.43 8.49
N ALA A 179 -14.11 8.94 7.31
CA ALA A 179 -13.97 10.37 6.99
C ALA A 179 -14.76 11.24 7.94
N GLU A 180 -16.06 10.96 8.14
CA GLU A 180 -16.92 11.67 9.09
C GLU A 180 -16.35 11.66 10.51
N LYS A 181 -15.83 10.51 10.96
CA LYS A 181 -15.22 10.39 12.29
C LYS A 181 -13.95 11.24 12.42
N CYS A 182 -13.16 11.38 11.37
CA CYS A 182 -11.97 12.24 11.33
C CYS A 182 -12.39 13.72 11.37
N GLU A 183 -13.38 14.14 10.57
CA GLU A 183 -13.91 15.50 10.54
C GLU A 183 -14.48 15.90 11.91
N ASN A 184 -15.29 15.03 12.54
CA ASN A 184 -15.85 15.24 13.87
C ASN A 184 -14.78 15.34 14.97
N ALA A 185 -13.60 14.79 14.75
CA ALA A 185 -12.44 14.93 15.64
C ALA A 185 -11.59 16.18 15.34
N GLY A 186 -12.04 17.06 14.43
CA GLY A 186 -11.37 18.31 14.07
C GLY A 186 -10.17 18.13 13.15
N MET A 187 -10.06 17.00 12.45
CA MET A 187 -9.02 16.81 11.43
C MET A 187 -9.43 17.52 10.14
N ASP A 188 -8.43 18.09 9.42
CA ASP A 188 -8.63 18.62 8.07
C ASP A 188 -8.69 17.45 7.07
N ALA A 189 -9.87 16.84 6.92
CA ALA A 189 -10.13 15.78 5.95
C ALA A 189 -10.58 16.37 4.61
N ARG A 190 -9.94 15.99 3.50
CA ARG A 190 -10.22 16.51 2.14
C ARG A 190 -10.30 15.38 1.13
#